data_0f76a4edbfd6cb9ec8bce2b6025eacaa
#
_entry.id   0f76a4edbfd6cb9ec8bce2b6025eacaa
#
_cell.length_a   1.000
_cell.length_b   1.000
_cell.length_c   1.000
_cell.angle_alpha   90.00
_cell.angle_beta   90.00
_cell.angle_gamma   90.00
#
_symmetry.space_group_name_H-M   'P 1'
#
loop_
_entity.id
_entity.type
_entity.pdbx_description
1 polymer ?
#
loop_
_entity_poly.entity_id
_entity_poly.type
_entity_poly.pdbx_seq_one_letter_code
_entity_poly.pdbx_strand_id
1 'polypeptide(L)'
;MLATMPRSASRLVALALLAACGSDPALVPSEPNKMAADEGGPHGIEEARMNAQEAAAPILAKIQQFAPVELSADLSGLPDSERAALDKLIAAARLMDPILDRQSWAGNPALRDKLSRDGAPLARAKLEYFDIMRGPWDRQDHNTPFATEAPHPAGAGFYPEDMSVDEFKKWIADHPDQRAAFESLTTVIERDSLGLRARPYAEAYKQWLGPAAALLREAAELSQNPTLKTFLRARADAFASDDYYASDKAWMDLDSPVEITIGPYETYEDELLGLKATFEAFVTVSDPKASADLARFKNYLPDMEQHLPIDDVMKTKRGSESPIRVVDLVFTAGDARKSVQTIAFNLPNDEKVRAEKGAKKVLLRNLIATKFNVIMRPIGERVLDPSQQVHLDDQAFFQEVLFHELSHSLGPAFTTVAGQKVDVRLALAGSYSALEEAKADVMGAYNVLYMIERGEFPATMRDKLLVSYFAGLFRSVRFGVEEAHGKGAALQINRLVEAGAATVDPSTGKYKVDLGKIEAAIAALVRDLCTIQHNGDKTAAEALLSKYGQVSPDTQRALDSLTGIPVDVRPYYPVAGEILPK
;
A
#
# COMPACT_ATOMS: atom_id res chain seq x y z
N MET A 1 -25.60 -34.35 1.34
CA MET A 1 -26.26 -34.35 2.67
C MET A 1 -26.17 -32.95 3.22
N LEU A 2 -27.29 -32.25 3.25
CA LEU A 2 -27.45 -30.92 3.80
C LEU A 2 -27.48 -30.99 5.33
N ALA A 3 -26.72 -30.15 6.01
CA ALA A 3 -26.90 -29.89 7.44
C ALA A 3 -27.11 -28.40 7.66
N THR A 4 -28.26 -28.09 8.21
CA THR A 4 -28.86 -26.81 8.52
C THR A 4 -28.23 -26.11 9.73
N MET A 5 -28.00 -24.81 9.64
CA MET A 5 -27.71 -23.93 10.79
C MET A 5 -28.98 -23.20 11.24
N PRO A 6 -29.14 -22.89 12.53
CA PRO A 6 -30.35 -22.26 13.05
C PRO A 6 -30.33 -20.73 12.98
N ARG A 7 -31.48 -20.18 12.65
CA ARG A 7 -31.80 -18.74 12.68
C ARG A 7 -32.13 -18.30 14.09
N SER A 8 -31.61 -17.18 14.56
CA SER A 8 -32.07 -16.48 15.76
C SER A 8 -32.71 -15.13 15.41
N ALA A 9 -33.91 -15.07 15.76
CA ALA A 9 -34.96 -14.13 16.06
C ALA A 9 -34.71 -12.62 15.97
N SER A 10 -35.50 -12.02 15.06
CA SER A 10 -35.85 -10.59 15.02
C SER A 10 -36.79 -10.20 16.14
N ARG A 11 -36.60 -9.05 16.75
CA ARG A 11 -37.61 -8.36 17.56
C ARG A 11 -38.11 -7.13 16.80
N LEU A 12 -39.36 -7.19 16.39
CA LEU A 12 -40.20 -6.06 15.98
C LEU A 12 -40.53 -5.18 17.19
N VAL A 13 -40.45 -3.87 17.02
CA VAL A 13 -41.14 -2.89 17.88
C VAL A 13 -42.12 -2.11 17.01
N ALA A 14 -43.36 -2.10 17.43
CA ALA A 14 -44.52 -1.58 16.70
C ALA A 14 -44.62 -0.05 16.85
N LEU A 15 -44.98 0.58 15.74
CA LEU A 15 -45.43 1.98 15.67
C LEU A 15 -46.89 2.08 16.09
N ALA A 16 -47.24 3.00 16.98
CA ALA A 16 -48.62 3.41 17.24
C ALA A 16 -48.86 4.80 16.62
N LEU A 17 -49.77 4.82 15.63
CA LEU A 17 -50.39 6.04 15.11
C LEU A 17 -51.53 6.48 16.04
N LEU A 18 -51.59 7.78 16.34
CA LEU A 18 -52.79 8.44 16.82
C LEU A 18 -53.04 9.70 16.00
N ALA A 19 -54.13 9.68 15.24
CA ALA A 19 -54.70 10.82 14.56
C ALA A 19 -55.69 11.55 15.51
N ALA A 20 -55.68 12.88 15.47
CA ALA A 20 -56.79 13.69 15.96
C ALA A 20 -56.96 14.93 15.10
N CYS A 21 -58.15 15.10 14.62
CA CYS A 21 -58.68 16.21 13.83
C CYS A 21 -59.01 17.44 14.70
N GLY A 22 -58.93 18.61 14.10
CA GLY A 22 -60.05 19.53 14.25
C GLY A 22 -59.74 20.94 14.72
N SER A 23 -60.12 21.88 13.85
CA SER A 23 -60.70 23.20 14.05
C SER A 23 -59.75 24.41 14.03
N ASP A 24 -59.91 25.17 12.92
CA ASP A 24 -59.62 26.60 12.85
C ASP A 24 -60.42 27.41 13.88
N PRO A 25 -59.86 28.49 14.40
CA PRO A 25 -60.52 29.77 14.22
C PRO A 25 -59.59 31.01 14.03
N ALA A 26 -60.11 31.91 13.19
CA ALA A 26 -60.08 33.37 13.29
C ALA A 26 -58.76 34.14 13.19
N LEU A 27 -58.69 34.89 12.11
CA LEU A 27 -57.83 36.04 11.84
C LEU A 27 -57.88 37.11 12.96
N VAL A 28 -56.67 37.44 13.47
CA VAL A 28 -56.41 38.66 14.27
C VAL A 28 -55.34 39.47 13.53
N PRO A 29 -55.44 40.83 13.45
CA PRO A 29 -54.58 41.65 12.60
C PRO A 29 -53.15 41.70 13.08
N SER A 30 -52.21 41.62 12.13
CA SER A 30 -50.76 41.76 12.35
C SER A 30 -50.36 43.19 12.71
N GLU A 31 -49.72 43.33 13.86
CA GLU A 31 -48.87 44.49 14.15
C GLU A 31 -47.55 44.42 13.34
N PRO A 32 -46.93 45.56 12.99
CA PRO A 32 -45.72 45.57 12.18
C PRO A 32 -44.54 45.00 12.96
N ASN A 33 -43.99 43.94 12.43
CA ASN A 33 -42.78 43.28 12.94
C ASN A 33 -41.60 44.28 12.91
N LYS A 34 -41.17 44.73 14.07
CA LYS A 34 -39.87 45.38 14.23
C LYS A 34 -38.81 44.30 13.91
N MET A 35 -38.12 44.50 12.78
CA MET A 35 -36.87 43.80 12.52
C MET A 35 -35.95 44.04 13.71
N ALA A 36 -35.80 43.01 14.53
CA ALA A 36 -34.70 42.91 15.49
C ALA A 36 -33.41 42.84 14.65
N ALA A 37 -32.62 43.88 14.67
CA ALA A 37 -31.23 43.82 14.22
C ALA A 37 -30.54 42.77 15.13
N ASP A 38 -30.11 41.68 14.53
CA ASP A 38 -29.28 40.69 15.22
C ASP A 38 -27.92 41.33 15.50
N GLU A 39 -27.74 41.81 16.72
CA GLU A 39 -26.46 42.26 17.24
C GLU A 39 -25.64 41.00 17.53
N GLY A 40 -25.07 40.36 16.49
CA GLY A 40 -23.99 39.39 16.60
C GLY A 40 -22.74 40.12 17.11
N GLY A 41 -22.71 40.37 18.41
CA GLY A 41 -21.54 40.96 19.07
C GLY A 41 -20.30 40.04 18.94
N PRO A 42 -19.08 40.55 19.21
CA PRO A 42 -17.82 39.80 19.08
C PRO A 42 -17.84 38.41 19.69
N HIS A 43 -18.61 38.19 20.75
CA HIS A 43 -18.78 36.86 21.41
C HIS A 43 -19.52 35.83 20.56
N GLY A 44 -20.54 36.22 19.78
CA GLY A 44 -21.26 35.26 18.93
C GLY A 44 -20.45 34.79 17.71
N ILE A 45 -19.58 35.67 17.17
CA ILE A 45 -18.66 35.31 16.09
C ILE A 45 -17.55 34.38 16.60
N GLU A 46 -17.07 34.59 17.81
CA GLU A 46 -16.02 33.78 18.41
C GLU A 46 -16.54 32.37 18.80
N GLU A 47 -17.77 32.29 19.34
CA GLU A 47 -18.45 31.02 19.62
C GLU A 47 -18.75 30.24 18.35
N ALA A 48 -19.21 30.88 17.27
CA ALA A 48 -19.41 30.25 15.97
C ALA A 48 -18.07 29.74 15.34
N ARG A 49 -16.97 30.46 15.54
CA ARG A 49 -15.62 30.02 15.13
C ARG A 49 -15.13 28.83 15.95
N MET A 50 -15.31 28.85 17.26
CA MET A 50 -14.96 27.73 18.13
C MET A 50 -15.74 26.47 17.76
N ASN A 51 -17.05 26.55 17.59
CA ASN A 51 -17.91 25.43 17.19
C ASN A 51 -17.51 24.88 15.81
N ALA A 52 -17.14 25.75 14.86
CA ALA A 52 -16.67 25.32 13.53
C ALA A 52 -15.29 24.65 13.56
N GLN A 53 -14.40 25.07 14.46
CA GLN A 53 -13.10 24.42 14.67
C GLN A 53 -13.27 23.09 15.41
N GLU A 54 -14.12 23.01 16.42
CA GLU A 54 -14.44 21.79 17.15
C GLU A 54 -15.04 20.73 16.22
N ALA A 55 -15.93 21.12 15.30
CA ALA A 55 -16.47 20.21 14.30
C ALA A 55 -15.40 19.64 13.33
N ALA A 56 -14.32 20.37 13.07
CA ALA A 56 -13.23 19.92 12.21
C ALA A 56 -12.19 19.05 12.96
N ALA A 57 -12.12 19.11 14.29
CA ALA A 57 -11.09 18.47 15.09
C ALA A 57 -10.93 16.96 14.82
N PRO A 58 -11.99 16.13 14.67
CA PRO A 58 -11.84 14.71 14.39
C PRO A 58 -11.13 14.44 13.05
N ILE A 59 -11.43 15.21 12.00
CA ILE A 59 -10.79 15.06 10.69
C ILE A 59 -9.34 15.55 10.73
N LEU A 60 -9.07 16.66 11.42
CA LEU A 60 -7.71 17.17 11.61
C LEU A 60 -6.82 16.15 12.35
N ALA A 61 -7.35 15.44 13.34
CA ALA A 61 -6.64 14.37 14.02
C ALA A 61 -6.27 13.21 13.07
N LYS A 62 -7.15 12.88 12.11
CA LYS A 62 -6.87 11.87 11.07
C LYS A 62 -5.80 12.36 10.08
N ILE A 63 -5.84 13.63 9.66
CA ILE A 63 -4.83 14.24 8.80
C ILE A 63 -3.44 14.21 9.47
N GLN A 64 -3.36 14.47 10.78
CA GLN A 64 -2.11 14.45 11.54
C GLN A 64 -1.44 13.07 11.59
N GLN A 65 -2.15 12.01 11.25
CA GLN A 65 -1.57 10.67 11.12
C GLN A 65 -0.67 10.54 9.87
N PHE A 66 -0.71 11.50 8.94
CA PHE A 66 0.10 11.54 7.74
C PHE A 66 1.08 12.72 7.82
N ALA A 67 2.32 12.43 8.20
CA ALA A 67 3.32 13.47 8.38
C ALA A 67 3.66 14.14 7.03
N PRO A 68 3.47 15.46 6.89
CA PRO A 68 3.92 16.17 5.70
C PRO A 68 5.45 16.17 5.65
N VAL A 69 6.01 15.69 4.53
CA VAL A 69 7.46 15.58 4.33
C VAL A 69 7.85 16.10 2.95
N GLU A 70 8.97 16.79 2.87
CA GLU A 70 9.61 17.06 1.59
C GLU A 70 10.40 15.84 1.15
N LEU A 71 10.09 15.31 -0.03
CA LEU A 71 10.79 14.18 -0.61
C LEU A 71 11.57 14.63 -1.85
N SER A 72 12.90 14.66 -1.70
CA SER A 72 13.84 15.12 -2.72
C SER A 72 14.70 13.97 -3.23
N ALA A 73 15.15 14.09 -4.47
CA ALA A 73 16.17 13.25 -5.09
C ALA A 73 17.32 14.11 -5.60
N ASP A 74 18.53 13.58 -5.57
CA ASP A 74 19.70 14.26 -6.14
C ASP A 74 19.70 14.12 -7.66
N LEU A 75 19.45 15.24 -8.34
CA LEU A 75 19.46 15.33 -9.80
C LEU A 75 20.77 15.88 -10.36
N SER A 76 21.76 16.17 -9.52
CA SER A 76 23.01 16.85 -9.94
C SER A 76 23.78 16.09 -11.03
N GLY A 77 23.71 14.75 -10.99
CA GLY A 77 24.35 13.86 -11.97
C GLY A 77 23.57 13.63 -13.26
N LEU A 78 22.34 14.15 -13.41
CA LEU A 78 21.55 13.95 -14.62
C LEU A 78 22.01 14.88 -15.76
N PRO A 79 22.20 14.37 -16.98
CA PRO A 79 22.37 15.19 -18.19
C PRO A 79 21.15 16.10 -18.42
N ASP A 80 21.34 17.25 -19.07
CA ASP A 80 20.26 18.21 -19.35
C ASP A 80 19.13 17.59 -20.18
N SER A 81 19.46 16.67 -21.12
CA SER A 81 18.48 15.93 -21.89
C SER A 81 17.56 15.07 -21.03
N GLU A 82 18.13 14.39 -20.03
CA GLU A 82 17.36 13.54 -19.12
C GLU A 82 16.56 14.36 -18.11
N ARG A 83 17.05 15.55 -17.71
CA ARG A 83 16.25 16.50 -16.90
C ARG A 83 15.04 17.01 -17.67
N ALA A 84 15.23 17.39 -18.95
CA ALA A 84 14.13 17.83 -19.81
C ALA A 84 13.10 16.71 -20.06
N ALA A 85 13.57 15.46 -20.19
CA ALA A 85 12.69 14.30 -20.27
C ALA A 85 11.92 14.09 -18.94
N LEU A 86 12.58 14.22 -17.78
CA LEU A 86 11.99 14.08 -16.46
C LEU A 86 10.80 15.04 -16.26
N ASP A 87 10.91 16.30 -16.69
CA ASP A 87 9.81 17.28 -16.61
C ASP A 87 8.56 16.79 -17.38
N LYS A 88 8.78 16.18 -18.56
CA LYS A 88 7.69 15.59 -19.37
C LYS A 88 7.07 14.37 -18.69
N LEU A 89 7.90 13.55 -18.05
CA LEU A 89 7.44 12.36 -17.31
C LEU A 89 6.60 12.74 -16.09
N ILE A 90 6.99 13.77 -15.33
CA ILE A 90 6.19 14.31 -14.23
C ILE A 90 4.84 14.84 -14.74
N ALA A 91 4.87 15.58 -15.87
CA ALA A 91 3.62 16.08 -16.47
C ALA A 91 2.70 14.94 -16.94
N ALA A 92 3.25 13.85 -17.51
CA ALA A 92 2.48 12.67 -17.91
C ALA A 92 1.91 11.93 -16.68
N ALA A 93 2.72 11.77 -15.62
CA ALA A 93 2.30 11.15 -14.38
C ALA A 93 1.11 11.87 -13.71
N ARG A 94 1.09 13.21 -13.69
CA ARG A 94 -0.02 14.01 -13.14
C ARG A 94 -1.37 13.71 -13.78
N LEU A 95 -1.39 13.21 -15.01
CA LEU A 95 -2.62 12.84 -15.70
C LEU A 95 -3.24 11.53 -15.18
N MET A 96 -2.52 10.77 -14.35
CA MET A 96 -3.06 9.58 -13.67
C MET A 96 -3.99 9.95 -12.50
N ASP A 97 -3.78 11.11 -11.87
CA ASP A 97 -4.62 11.55 -10.74
C ASP A 97 -6.12 11.67 -11.11
N PRO A 98 -6.52 12.41 -12.17
CA PRO A 98 -7.93 12.51 -12.55
C PRO A 98 -8.53 11.20 -13.08
N ILE A 99 -7.71 10.25 -13.51
CA ILE A 99 -8.17 8.90 -13.86
C ILE A 99 -8.49 8.15 -12.57
N LEU A 100 -7.56 8.10 -11.62
CA LEU A 100 -7.80 7.44 -10.33
C LEU A 100 -9.01 8.01 -9.60
N ASP A 101 -9.18 9.34 -9.59
CA ASP A 101 -10.35 9.97 -8.95
C ASP A 101 -11.67 9.35 -9.44
N ARG A 102 -11.73 8.99 -10.73
CA ARG A 102 -12.91 8.32 -11.33
C ARG A 102 -12.94 6.83 -11.13
N GLN A 103 -11.77 6.19 -11.09
CA GLN A 103 -11.66 4.76 -10.80
C GLN A 103 -12.02 4.45 -9.36
N SER A 104 -11.67 5.32 -8.42
CA SER A 104 -12.08 5.18 -7.02
C SER A 104 -13.59 5.43 -6.84
N TRP A 105 -14.13 6.44 -7.50
CA TRP A 105 -15.57 6.71 -7.51
C TRP A 105 -15.93 7.78 -8.53
N ALA A 106 -16.98 7.53 -9.29
CA ALA A 106 -17.47 8.47 -10.32
C ALA A 106 -17.87 9.85 -9.77
N GLY A 107 -18.32 9.91 -8.50
CA GLY A 107 -18.71 11.13 -7.81
C GLY A 107 -17.56 11.99 -7.26
N ASN A 108 -16.34 11.47 -7.21
CA ASN A 108 -15.17 12.16 -6.62
C ASN A 108 -14.93 13.55 -7.19
N PRO A 109 -14.92 13.78 -8.53
CA PRO A 109 -14.65 15.11 -9.06
C PRO A 109 -15.68 16.16 -8.62
N ALA A 110 -16.95 15.80 -8.60
CA ALA A 110 -18.03 16.71 -8.20
C ALA A 110 -18.00 17.03 -6.71
N LEU A 111 -17.73 16.01 -5.86
CA LEU A 111 -17.62 16.21 -4.43
C LEU A 111 -16.39 17.04 -4.06
N ARG A 112 -15.23 16.78 -4.68
CA ARG A 112 -14.01 17.55 -4.47
C ARG A 112 -14.21 19.02 -4.84
N ASP A 113 -14.84 19.30 -5.97
CA ASP A 113 -15.18 20.65 -6.41
C ASP A 113 -16.13 21.34 -5.40
N LYS A 114 -17.15 20.64 -4.89
CA LYS A 114 -18.05 21.16 -3.84
C LYS A 114 -17.27 21.52 -2.57
N LEU A 115 -16.40 20.62 -2.08
CA LEU A 115 -15.59 20.85 -0.88
C LEU A 115 -14.62 22.03 -1.07
N SER A 116 -14.04 22.19 -2.28
CA SER A 116 -13.09 23.27 -2.58
C SER A 116 -13.71 24.66 -2.60
N ARG A 117 -15.01 24.76 -2.91
CA ARG A 117 -15.76 26.03 -2.90
C ARG A 117 -16.31 26.42 -1.53
N ASP A 118 -16.35 25.45 -0.61
CA ASP A 118 -16.83 25.70 0.75
C ASP A 118 -15.67 26.18 1.63
N GLY A 119 -15.73 27.43 2.07
CA GLY A 119 -14.69 28.05 2.91
C GLY A 119 -14.74 27.65 4.39
N ALA A 120 -15.72 26.83 4.82
CA ALA A 120 -15.84 26.44 6.23
C ALA A 120 -14.64 25.59 6.70
N PRO A 121 -14.19 25.70 7.96
CA PRO A 121 -13.07 24.91 8.51
C PRO A 121 -13.25 23.41 8.31
N LEU A 122 -14.44 22.89 8.56
CA LEU A 122 -14.76 21.46 8.37
C LEU A 122 -14.64 21.04 6.90
N ALA A 123 -15.12 21.86 5.95
CA ALA A 123 -15.04 21.54 4.53
C ALA A 123 -13.59 21.52 4.04
N ARG A 124 -12.75 22.45 4.52
CA ARG A 124 -11.31 22.47 4.24
C ARG A 124 -10.61 21.24 4.80
N ALA A 125 -10.88 20.87 6.05
CA ALA A 125 -10.34 19.64 6.63
C ALA A 125 -10.79 18.38 5.86
N LYS A 126 -12.08 18.30 5.48
CA LYS A 126 -12.60 17.22 4.65
C LYS A 126 -11.94 17.17 3.28
N LEU A 127 -11.69 18.31 2.63
CA LEU A 127 -10.99 18.36 1.33
C LEU A 127 -9.55 17.86 1.45
N GLU A 128 -8.83 18.30 2.47
CA GLU A 128 -7.46 17.87 2.70
C GLU A 128 -7.38 16.37 2.97
N TYR A 129 -8.27 15.84 3.80
CA TYR A 129 -8.31 14.40 4.07
C TYR A 129 -8.79 13.59 2.85
N PHE A 130 -9.72 14.14 2.06
CA PHE A 130 -10.13 13.59 0.77
C PHE A 130 -8.95 13.46 -0.20
N ASP A 131 -8.08 14.47 -0.29
CA ASP A 131 -6.90 14.43 -1.15
C ASP A 131 -5.88 13.38 -0.69
N ILE A 132 -5.78 13.11 0.62
CA ILE A 132 -4.97 12.01 1.17
C ILE A 132 -5.60 10.66 0.84
N MET A 133 -6.90 10.49 1.08
CA MET A 133 -7.62 9.21 0.91
C MET A 133 -8.01 8.93 -0.54
N ARG A 134 -7.94 9.91 -1.45
CA ARG A 134 -8.43 9.84 -2.84
C ARG A 134 -9.92 9.48 -2.92
N GLY A 135 -10.71 10.03 -2.01
CA GLY A 135 -12.15 9.81 -1.93
C GLY A 135 -12.73 10.20 -0.58
N PRO A 136 -14.06 10.10 -0.40
CA PRO A 136 -14.75 10.52 0.82
C PRO A 136 -14.77 9.46 1.93
N TRP A 137 -14.00 8.39 1.80
CA TRP A 137 -13.94 7.27 2.75
C TRP A 137 -12.56 7.14 3.38
N ASP A 138 -12.54 6.80 4.65
CA ASP A 138 -11.32 6.57 5.43
C ASP A 138 -10.77 5.16 5.17
N ARG A 139 -9.74 5.06 4.35
CA ARG A 139 -9.07 3.80 4.00
C ARG A 139 -8.31 3.16 5.18
N GLN A 140 -8.07 3.91 6.25
CA GLN A 140 -7.46 3.40 7.48
C GLN A 140 -8.49 2.88 8.48
N ASP A 141 -9.78 3.08 8.20
CA ASP A 141 -10.90 2.72 9.08
C ASP A 141 -12.04 2.06 8.25
N HIS A 142 -11.72 0.95 7.56
CA HIS A 142 -12.66 0.11 6.82
C HIS A 142 -13.56 0.89 5.84
N ASN A 143 -13.02 1.88 5.16
CA ASN A 143 -13.77 2.77 4.26
C ASN A 143 -14.95 3.49 4.95
N THR A 144 -14.81 3.84 6.24
CA THR A 144 -15.81 4.64 6.97
C THR A 144 -16.00 5.99 6.27
N PRO A 145 -17.23 6.38 5.91
CA PRO A 145 -17.49 7.64 5.22
C PRO A 145 -17.25 8.84 6.15
N PHE A 146 -16.53 9.88 5.65
CA PHE A 146 -16.29 11.13 6.36
C PHE A 146 -16.75 12.39 5.60
N ALA A 147 -16.89 12.30 4.28
CA ALA A 147 -17.33 13.41 3.44
C ALA A 147 -18.58 13.08 2.60
N THR A 148 -19.13 11.91 2.74
CA THR A 148 -20.39 11.43 2.17
C THR A 148 -21.14 10.64 3.23
N GLU A 149 -22.42 10.33 2.98
CA GLU A 149 -23.20 9.40 3.81
C GLU A 149 -23.31 8.01 3.16
N ALA A 150 -22.97 7.91 1.86
CA ALA A 150 -23.03 6.68 1.12
C ALA A 150 -21.88 5.73 1.51
N PRO A 151 -22.11 4.41 1.58
CA PRO A 151 -21.04 3.44 1.75
C PRO A 151 -20.12 3.43 0.53
N HIS A 152 -18.89 2.95 0.72
CA HIS A 152 -17.95 2.75 -0.39
C HIS A 152 -18.51 1.69 -1.36
N PRO A 153 -18.63 1.98 -2.67
CA PRO A 153 -19.09 0.99 -3.64
C PRO A 153 -18.03 -0.11 -3.81
N ALA A 154 -18.40 -1.37 -3.60
CA ALA A 154 -17.44 -2.48 -3.75
C ALA A 154 -16.80 -2.54 -5.15
N GLY A 155 -17.52 -2.13 -6.19
CA GLY A 155 -17.03 -2.04 -7.56
C GLY A 155 -16.31 -0.72 -7.88
N ALA A 156 -16.12 0.14 -6.89
CA ALA A 156 -15.52 1.48 -7.06
C ALA A 156 -16.16 2.24 -8.26
N GLY A 157 -15.36 2.89 -9.10
CA GLY A 157 -15.81 3.54 -10.34
C GLY A 157 -15.72 2.64 -11.59
N PHE A 158 -15.46 1.35 -11.42
CA PHE A 158 -15.31 0.40 -12.53
C PHE A 158 -16.59 -0.25 -12.99
N TYR A 159 -17.64 -0.22 -12.16
CA TYR A 159 -18.93 -0.84 -12.40
C TYR A 159 -20.06 0.12 -12.04
N PRO A 160 -21.31 -0.13 -12.52
CA PRO A 160 -22.48 0.50 -11.93
C PRO A 160 -22.49 0.29 -10.40
N GLU A 161 -22.78 1.34 -9.63
CA GLU A 161 -22.71 1.31 -8.15
C GLU A 161 -23.59 0.21 -7.51
N ASP A 162 -24.67 -0.18 -8.19
CA ASP A 162 -25.63 -1.20 -7.78
C ASP A 162 -25.30 -2.61 -8.29
N MET A 163 -24.18 -2.79 -9.01
CA MET A 163 -23.83 -4.09 -9.59
C MET A 163 -23.49 -5.10 -8.51
N SER A 164 -24.04 -6.31 -8.66
CA SER A 164 -23.68 -7.47 -7.84
C SER A 164 -22.79 -8.46 -8.60
N VAL A 165 -22.04 -9.27 -7.82
CA VAL A 165 -21.25 -10.39 -8.37
C VAL A 165 -22.10 -11.36 -9.18
N ASP A 166 -23.35 -11.62 -8.72
CA ASP A 166 -24.27 -12.54 -9.40
C ASP A 166 -24.77 -11.97 -10.73
N GLU A 167 -25.04 -10.66 -10.79
CA GLU A 167 -25.40 -9.98 -12.03
C GLU A 167 -24.27 -10.06 -13.05
N PHE A 168 -23.04 -9.75 -12.64
CA PHE A 168 -21.86 -9.86 -13.51
C PHE A 168 -21.67 -11.29 -14.05
N LYS A 169 -21.70 -12.29 -13.16
CA LYS A 169 -21.55 -13.70 -13.54
C LYS A 169 -22.67 -14.17 -14.48
N LYS A 170 -23.89 -13.75 -14.20
CA LYS A 170 -25.04 -14.06 -15.08
C LYS A 170 -24.85 -13.43 -16.46
N TRP A 171 -24.44 -12.15 -16.53
CA TRP A 171 -24.23 -11.47 -17.80
C TRP A 171 -23.21 -12.18 -18.68
N ILE A 172 -22.02 -12.52 -18.15
CA ILE A 172 -20.98 -13.21 -18.93
C ILE A 172 -21.35 -14.67 -19.26
N ALA A 173 -22.24 -15.29 -18.51
CA ALA A 173 -22.78 -16.61 -18.84
C ALA A 173 -23.78 -16.53 -20.00
N ASP A 174 -24.63 -15.50 -20.01
CA ASP A 174 -25.63 -15.25 -21.07
C ASP A 174 -24.98 -14.66 -22.35
N HIS A 175 -23.79 -14.01 -22.23
CA HIS A 175 -23.05 -13.37 -23.34
C HIS A 175 -21.59 -13.85 -23.35
N PRO A 176 -21.32 -15.12 -23.68
CA PRO A 176 -19.96 -15.70 -23.59
C PRO A 176 -18.95 -15.06 -24.55
N ASP A 177 -19.41 -14.44 -25.62
CA ASP A 177 -18.61 -13.66 -26.57
C ASP A 177 -18.05 -12.36 -25.97
N GLN A 178 -18.70 -11.81 -24.94
CA GLN A 178 -18.27 -10.59 -24.25
C GLN A 178 -17.40 -10.89 -23.02
N ARG A 179 -17.29 -12.14 -22.59
CA ARG A 179 -16.56 -12.54 -21.37
C ARG A 179 -15.16 -11.92 -21.29
N ALA A 180 -14.36 -12.03 -22.35
CA ALA A 180 -12.98 -11.53 -22.36
C ALA A 180 -12.91 -10.02 -22.13
N ALA A 181 -13.85 -9.25 -22.69
CA ALA A 181 -13.91 -7.80 -22.49
C ALA A 181 -14.36 -7.45 -21.05
N PHE A 182 -15.32 -8.21 -20.49
CA PHE A 182 -15.81 -8.00 -19.13
C PHE A 182 -14.76 -8.37 -18.06
N GLU A 183 -14.01 -9.43 -18.27
CA GLU A 183 -12.94 -9.90 -17.36
C GLU A 183 -11.60 -9.19 -17.58
N SER A 184 -11.48 -8.30 -18.59
CA SER A 184 -10.27 -7.53 -18.84
C SER A 184 -9.96 -6.58 -17.68
N LEU A 185 -8.66 -6.47 -17.35
CA LEU A 185 -8.12 -5.53 -16.34
C LEU A 185 -8.36 -4.05 -16.72
N THR A 186 -8.53 -3.77 -18.03
CA THR A 186 -8.52 -2.41 -18.61
C THR A 186 -9.85 -2.04 -19.27
N THR A 187 -10.96 -2.40 -18.61
CA THR A 187 -12.30 -2.00 -19.04
C THR A 187 -13.16 -1.51 -17.87
N VAL A 188 -13.98 -0.50 -18.13
CA VAL A 188 -15.07 -0.07 -17.25
C VAL A 188 -16.35 -0.75 -17.70
N ILE A 189 -17.15 -1.26 -16.77
CA ILE A 189 -18.48 -1.81 -17.06
C ILE A 189 -19.51 -0.71 -16.85
N GLU A 190 -20.23 -0.37 -17.90
CA GLU A 190 -21.28 0.65 -17.91
C GLU A 190 -22.65 -0.01 -18.14
N ARG A 191 -23.70 0.62 -17.62
CA ARG A 191 -25.10 0.23 -17.86
C ARG A 191 -25.76 1.24 -18.77
N ASP A 192 -26.36 0.77 -19.85
CA ASP A 192 -27.15 1.59 -20.77
C ASP A 192 -28.55 0.98 -21.00
N SER A 193 -29.32 1.50 -21.95
CA SER A 193 -30.67 1.02 -22.27
C SER A 193 -30.71 -0.39 -22.85
N LEU A 194 -29.58 -0.93 -23.31
CA LEU A 194 -29.43 -2.26 -23.90
C LEU A 194 -28.88 -3.29 -22.92
N GLY A 195 -28.45 -2.85 -21.73
CA GLY A 195 -27.88 -3.70 -20.69
C GLY A 195 -26.50 -3.27 -20.26
N LEU A 196 -25.58 -4.23 -20.06
CA LEU A 196 -24.22 -3.96 -19.66
C LEU A 196 -23.26 -3.88 -20.86
N ARG A 197 -22.27 -3.01 -20.78
CA ARG A 197 -21.25 -2.82 -21.79
C ARG A 197 -19.88 -2.69 -21.14
N ALA A 198 -18.88 -3.40 -21.67
CA ALA A 198 -17.48 -3.18 -21.33
C ALA A 198 -16.90 -2.07 -22.25
N ARG A 199 -16.39 -1.01 -21.62
CA ARG A 199 -15.75 0.12 -22.31
C ARG A 199 -14.25 0.10 -22.03
N PRO A 200 -13.38 0.01 -23.08
CA PRO A 200 -11.93 0.02 -22.92
C PRO A 200 -11.43 1.30 -22.22
N TYR A 201 -10.36 1.20 -21.43
CA TYR A 201 -9.76 2.35 -20.75
C TYR A 201 -9.23 3.40 -21.74
N ALA A 202 -8.67 2.96 -22.86
CA ALA A 202 -8.25 3.84 -23.97
C ALA A 202 -9.38 4.75 -24.48
N GLU A 203 -10.63 4.30 -24.37
CA GLU A 203 -11.82 5.10 -24.69
C GLU A 203 -12.32 5.88 -23.47
N ALA A 204 -12.50 5.20 -22.32
CA ALA A 204 -13.08 5.78 -21.11
C ALA A 204 -12.25 6.96 -20.58
N TYR A 205 -10.92 6.84 -20.63
CA TYR A 205 -9.97 7.83 -20.09
C TYR A 205 -9.18 8.56 -21.18
N LYS A 206 -9.64 8.53 -22.44
CA LYS A 206 -8.97 9.12 -23.61
C LYS A 206 -8.52 10.56 -23.41
N GLN A 207 -9.32 11.37 -22.71
CA GLN A 207 -9.02 12.79 -22.50
C GLN A 207 -7.75 13.04 -21.65
N TRP A 208 -7.27 12.04 -20.90
CA TRP A 208 -6.03 12.07 -20.12
C TRP A 208 -4.96 11.18 -20.71
N LEU A 209 -5.30 9.97 -21.18
CA LEU A 209 -4.36 9.04 -21.77
C LEU A 209 -3.76 9.58 -23.08
N GLY A 210 -4.55 10.29 -23.90
CA GLY A 210 -4.06 10.91 -25.12
C GLY A 210 -2.94 11.93 -24.88
N PRO A 211 -3.16 12.97 -24.04
CA PRO A 211 -2.10 13.90 -23.62
C PRO A 211 -0.93 13.22 -22.91
N ALA A 212 -1.17 12.22 -22.03
CA ALA A 212 -0.08 11.48 -21.40
C ALA A 212 0.79 10.75 -22.43
N ALA A 213 0.19 10.08 -23.41
CA ALA A 213 0.91 9.45 -24.51
C ALA A 213 1.75 10.44 -25.33
N ALA A 214 1.23 11.64 -25.57
CA ALA A 214 1.99 12.70 -26.26
C ALA A 214 3.22 13.12 -25.45
N LEU A 215 3.06 13.35 -24.13
CA LEU A 215 4.16 13.71 -23.23
C LEU A 215 5.21 12.59 -23.12
N LEU A 216 4.81 11.32 -23.08
CA LEU A 216 5.74 10.20 -23.11
C LEU A 216 6.56 10.15 -24.40
N ARG A 217 5.95 10.45 -25.57
CA ARG A 217 6.67 10.56 -26.84
C ARG A 217 7.62 11.75 -26.85
N GLU A 218 7.21 12.91 -26.33
CA GLU A 218 8.10 14.08 -26.18
C GLU A 218 9.30 13.76 -25.28
N ALA A 219 9.09 13.09 -24.15
CA ALA A 219 10.16 12.63 -23.27
C ALA A 219 11.11 11.65 -24.01
N ALA A 220 10.57 10.75 -24.84
CA ALA A 220 11.37 9.85 -25.65
C ALA A 220 12.24 10.58 -26.68
N GLU A 221 11.77 11.71 -27.25
CA GLU A 221 12.60 12.49 -28.18
C GLU A 221 13.72 13.25 -27.44
N LEU A 222 13.47 13.75 -26.24
CA LEU A 222 14.44 14.48 -25.43
C LEU A 222 15.54 13.57 -24.85
N SER A 223 15.18 12.41 -24.31
CA SER A 223 16.15 11.47 -23.72
C SER A 223 17.19 11.00 -24.75
N GLN A 224 18.39 10.69 -24.31
CA GLN A 224 19.42 10.01 -25.09
C GLN A 224 19.51 8.51 -24.78
N ASN A 225 18.81 8.03 -23.74
CA ASN A 225 18.84 6.63 -23.34
C ASN A 225 17.96 5.76 -24.27
N PRO A 226 18.52 4.75 -24.97
CA PRO A 226 17.77 3.97 -25.95
C PRO A 226 16.69 3.08 -25.32
N THR A 227 16.92 2.56 -24.10
CA THR A 227 15.95 1.70 -23.43
C THR A 227 14.76 2.52 -22.94
N LEU A 228 14.99 3.73 -22.41
CA LEU A 228 13.93 4.65 -22.03
C LEU A 228 13.08 5.06 -23.23
N LYS A 229 13.72 5.43 -24.34
CA LYS A 229 13.00 5.75 -25.61
C LYS A 229 12.08 4.62 -26.06
N THR A 230 12.60 3.40 -26.05
CA THR A 230 11.85 2.21 -26.46
C THR A 230 10.63 2.00 -25.56
N PHE A 231 10.84 2.04 -24.25
CA PHE A 231 9.74 1.89 -23.28
C PHE A 231 8.68 2.98 -23.43
N LEU A 232 9.09 4.25 -23.48
CA LEU A 232 8.15 5.38 -23.49
C LEU A 232 7.27 5.37 -24.76
N ARG A 233 7.84 5.03 -25.94
CA ARG A 233 7.08 4.91 -27.18
C ARG A 233 6.09 3.75 -27.12
N ALA A 234 6.53 2.58 -26.65
CA ALA A 234 5.66 1.42 -26.48
C ALA A 234 4.52 1.69 -25.46
N ARG A 235 4.82 2.38 -24.37
CA ARG A 235 3.81 2.73 -23.36
C ARG A 235 2.80 3.76 -23.90
N ALA A 236 3.26 4.73 -24.69
CA ALA A 236 2.38 5.67 -25.35
C ALA A 236 1.43 4.97 -26.37
N ASP A 237 1.88 3.92 -27.03
CA ASP A 237 1.04 3.10 -27.92
C ASP A 237 0.05 2.25 -27.11
N ALA A 238 0.47 1.70 -25.96
CA ALA A 238 -0.39 0.95 -25.04
C ALA A 238 -1.55 1.79 -24.50
N PHE A 239 -1.34 3.07 -24.20
CA PHE A 239 -2.41 3.99 -23.77
C PHE A 239 -3.49 4.23 -24.83
N ALA A 240 -3.21 3.95 -26.08
CA ALA A 240 -4.17 4.06 -27.17
C ALA A 240 -4.85 2.73 -27.54
N SER A 241 -4.28 1.60 -27.14
CA SER A 241 -4.72 0.26 -27.55
C SER A 241 -5.22 -0.64 -26.41
N ASP A 242 -4.92 -0.29 -25.14
CA ASP A 242 -5.06 -1.15 -23.97
C ASP A 242 -4.24 -2.45 -24.03
N ASP A 243 -3.30 -2.57 -24.96
CA ASP A 243 -2.34 -3.68 -25.01
C ASP A 243 -1.01 -3.25 -24.38
N TYR A 244 -0.78 -3.68 -23.15
CA TYR A 244 0.40 -3.33 -22.36
C TYR A 244 1.57 -4.31 -22.52
N TYR A 245 1.37 -5.47 -23.18
CA TYR A 245 2.36 -6.55 -23.22
C TYR A 245 3.73 -6.10 -23.75
N ALA A 246 3.77 -5.42 -24.90
CA ALA A 246 5.02 -4.95 -25.49
C ALA A 246 5.72 -3.91 -24.62
N SER A 247 4.96 -3.00 -24.01
CA SER A 247 5.49 -1.96 -23.13
C SER A 247 5.97 -2.50 -21.79
N ASP A 248 5.32 -3.52 -21.22
CA ASP A 248 5.76 -4.16 -20.00
C ASP A 248 7.07 -4.93 -20.22
N LYS A 249 7.24 -5.58 -21.37
CA LYS A 249 8.53 -6.19 -21.74
C LYS A 249 9.64 -5.15 -21.90
N ALA A 250 9.35 -4.01 -22.52
CA ALA A 250 10.31 -2.91 -22.64
C ALA A 250 10.66 -2.29 -21.29
N TRP A 251 9.69 -2.23 -20.34
CA TRP A 251 9.94 -1.79 -18.97
C TRP A 251 10.86 -2.76 -18.20
N MET A 252 10.74 -4.06 -18.42
CA MET A 252 11.66 -5.05 -17.85
C MET A 252 13.11 -4.82 -18.32
N ASP A 253 13.30 -4.40 -19.56
CA ASP A 253 14.61 -4.12 -20.16
C ASP A 253 15.11 -2.68 -19.90
N LEU A 254 14.32 -1.85 -19.20
CA LEU A 254 14.67 -0.46 -18.94
C LEU A 254 15.90 -0.37 -18.02
N ASP A 255 16.91 0.34 -18.50
CA ASP A 255 18.15 0.66 -17.81
C ASP A 255 18.54 2.11 -18.14
N SER A 256 18.09 3.04 -17.30
CA SER A 256 18.20 4.47 -17.52
C SER A 256 18.41 5.20 -16.19
N PRO A 257 19.13 6.34 -16.20
CA PRO A 257 19.24 7.19 -15.00
C PRO A 257 17.91 7.80 -14.57
N VAL A 258 16.96 7.95 -15.49
CA VAL A 258 15.56 8.34 -15.21
C VAL A 258 14.66 7.16 -15.56
N GLU A 259 13.86 6.71 -14.62
CA GLU A 259 12.90 5.64 -14.83
C GLU A 259 11.49 6.12 -14.51
N ILE A 260 10.50 5.54 -15.17
CA ILE A 260 9.08 5.73 -14.86
C ILE A 260 8.37 4.40 -14.92
N THR A 261 7.54 4.15 -13.89
CA THR A 261 6.49 3.14 -13.92
C THR A 261 5.18 3.90 -14.06
N ILE A 262 4.42 3.67 -15.12
CA ILE A 262 3.17 4.37 -15.41
C ILE A 262 2.21 3.45 -16.16
N GLY A 263 1.01 3.25 -15.61
CA GLY A 263 -0.01 2.38 -16.22
C GLY A 263 -1.02 1.84 -15.23
N PRO A 264 -1.91 0.94 -15.68
CA PRO A 264 -2.86 0.25 -14.81
C PRO A 264 -2.21 -1.04 -14.28
N TYR A 265 -2.03 -1.14 -12.95
CA TYR A 265 -1.31 -2.27 -12.36
C TYR A 265 -2.07 -2.95 -11.22
N GLU A 266 -2.54 -2.24 -10.21
CA GLU A 266 -3.09 -2.80 -8.99
C GLU A 266 -4.62 -2.91 -9.04
N THR A 267 -5.17 -3.99 -8.49
CA THR A 267 -6.62 -4.27 -8.55
C THR A 267 -7.33 -4.10 -7.21
N TYR A 268 -6.68 -3.52 -6.20
CA TYR A 268 -7.23 -3.41 -4.84
C TYR A 268 -8.45 -2.50 -4.71
N GLU A 269 -8.65 -1.54 -5.64
CA GLU A 269 -9.87 -0.71 -5.66
C GLU A 269 -11.11 -1.50 -6.08
N ASP A 270 -10.96 -2.57 -6.86
CA ASP A 270 -12.06 -3.46 -7.25
C ASP A 270 -12.31 -4.51 -6.17
N GLU A 271 -12.99 -4.12 -5.09
CA GLU A 271 -13.40 -5.03 -4.02
C GLU A 271 -14.56 -5.97 -4.44
N LEU A 272 -15.21 -5.70 -5.59
CA LEU A 272 -16.31 -6.51 -6.09
C LEU A 272 -15.83 -7.84 -6.70
N LEU A 273 -14.83 -7.78 -7.59
CA LEU A 273 -14.36 -8.92 -8.37
C LEU A 273 -12.83 -9.06 -8.42
N GLY A 274 -12.07 -8.01 -8.07
CA GLY A 274 -10.61 -7.98 -8.16
C GLY A 274 -10.08 -8.02 -9.59
N LEU A 275 -10.86 -7.56 -10.58
CA LEU A 275 -10.54 -7.67 -12.00
C LEU A 275 -10.01 -6.37 -12.62
N LYS A 276 -10.30 -5.20 -12.04
CA LYS A 276 -10.04 -3.91 -12.68
C LYS A 276 -8.82 -3.22 -12.10
N ALA A 277 -7.88 -2.82 -12.97
CA ALA A 277 -6.63 -2.22 -12.56
C ALA A 277 -6.72 -0.69 -12.48
N THR A 278 -6.18 -0.12 -11.41
CA THR A 278 -6.02 1.33 -11.21
C THR A 278 -4.80 1.87 -11.91
N PHE A 279 -4.90 3.11 -12.41
CA PHE A 279 -3.75 3.83 -12.93
C PHE A 279 -2.90 4.43 -11.81
N GLU A 280 -1.59 4.22 -11.94
CA GLU A 280 -0.58 4.80 -11.06
C GLU A 280 0.66 5.25 -11.83
N ALA A 281 1.47 6.07 -11.19
CA ALA A 281 2.78 6.44 -11.71
C ALA A 281 3.79 6.66 -10.59
N PHE A 282 5.00 6.13 -10.79
CA PHE A 282 6.21 6.41 -10.04
C PHE A 282 7.26 6.98 -10.99
N VAL A 283 7.66 8.23 -10.80
CA VAL A 283 8.77 8.85 -11.51
C VAL A 283 9.99 8.81 -10.61
N THR A 284 11.07 8.21 -11.07
CA THR A 284 12.22 7.89 -10.24
C THR A 284 13.53 8.22 -10.94
N VAL A 285 14.59 8.38 -10.16
CA VAL A 285 15.97 8.46 -10.65
C VAL A 285 16.77 7.31 -10.06
N SER A 286 17.55 6.66 -10.93
CA SER A 286 18.40 5.53 -10.57
C SER A 286 19.64 6.01 -9.84
N ASP A 287 20.03 5.30 -8.76
CA ASP A 287 21.37 5.40 -8.20
C ASP A 287 22.23 4.27 -8.79
N PRO A 288 23.17 4.59 -9.70
CA PRO A 288 24.00 3.57 -10.35
C PRO A 288 24.85 2.79 -9.36
N LYS A 289 25.33 3.45 -8.27
CA LYS A 289 26.15 2.80 -7.24
C LYS A 289 25.31 1.83 -6.41
N ALA A 290 24.16 2.29 -5.88
CA ALA A 290 23.26 1.42 -5.12
C ALA A 290 22.75 0.26 -5.96
N SER A 291 22.47 0.48 -7.26
CA SER A 291 22.05 -0.57 -8.19
C SER A 291 23.18 -1.59 -8.46
N ALA A 292 24.44 -1.14 -8.56
CA ALA A 292 25.59 -2.03 -8.73
C ALA A 292 25.87 -2.85 -7.45
N ASP A 293 25.80 -2.22 -6.27
CA ASP A 293 25.94 -2.91 -4.99
C ASP A 293 24.85 -3.98 -4.83
N LEU A 294 23.63 -3.67 -5.25
CA LEU A 294 22.51 -4.59 -5.22
C LEU A 294 22.67 -5.76 -6.20
N ALA A 295 23.16 -5.50 -7.42
CA ALA A 295 23.44 -6.56 -8.40
C ALA A 295 24.44 -7.58 -7.83
N ARG A 296 25.36 -7.14 -6.97
CA ARG A 296 26.29 -8.02 -6.22
C ARG A 296 25.54 -8.98 -5.30
N PHE A 297 24.55 -8.50 -4.53
CA PHE A 297 23.80 -9.36 -3.60
C PHE A 297 22.96 -10.42 -4.29
N LYS A 298 22.50 -10.18 -5.53
CA LYS A 298 21.85 -11.22 -6.32
C LYS A 298 22.75 -12.43 -6.60
N ASN A 299 24.03 -12.16 -6.81
CA ASN A 299 24.98 -13.25 -7.06
C ASN A 299 25.15 -14.15 -5.83
N TYR A 300 24.78 -13.65 -4.64
CA TYR A 300 24.79 -14.43 -3.40
C TYR A 300 23.50 -15.21 -3.12
N LEU A 301 22.44 -15.08 -3.94
CA LEU A 301 21.19 -15.82 -3.71
C LEU A 301 21.41 -17.34 -3.60
N PRO A 302 22.22 -17.98 -4.46
CA PRO A 302 22.52 -19.41 -4.29
C PRO A 302 23.26 -19.72 -2.98
N ASP A 303 24.19 -18.87 -2.57
CA ASP A 303 24.93 -19.01 -1.31
C ASP A 303 24.03 -18.82 -0.10
N MET A 304 23.15 -17.79 -0.12
CA MET A 304 22.15 -17.55 0.92
C MET A 304 21.22 -18.76 1.07
N GLU A 305 20.69 -19.30 -0.05
CA GLU A 305 19.85 -20.52 -0.02
C GLU A 305 20.59 -21.68 0.63
N GLN A 306 21.88 -21.90 0.28
CA GLN A 306 22.69 -22.97 0.88
C GLN A 306 22.99 -22.75 2.36
N HIS A 307 23.05 -21.48 2.79
CA HIS A 307 23.32 -21.12 4.18
C HIS A 307 22.05 -21.11 5.07
N LEU A 308 20.86 -21.21 4.51
CA LEU A 308 19.63 -21.23 5.31
C LEU A 308 19.71 -22.32 6.38
N PRO A 309 19.19 -22.06 7.60
CA PRO A 309 19.24 -22.98 8.73
C PRO A 309 18.18 -24.09 8.63
N ILE A 310 18.06 -24.70 7.46
CA ILE A 310 17.09 -25.74 7.09
C ILE A 310 17.81 -26.94 6.48
N ASP A 311 17.15 -28.10 6.47
CA ASP A 311 17.69 -29.29 5.86
C ASP A 311 17.84 -29.14 4.34
N ASP A 312 18.88 -29.75 3.75
CA ASP A 312 19.20 -29.60 2.33
C ASP A 312 18.04 -30.01 1.40
N VAL A 313 17.19 -30.94 1.83
CA VAL A 313 16.01 -31.41 1.08
C VAL A 313 14.97 -30.27 0.91
N MET A 314 14.97 -29.29 1.79
CA MET A 314 14.06 -28.14 1.76
C MET A 314 14.59 -27.00 0.86
N LYS A 315 15.89 -27.02 0.55
CA LYS A 315 16.54 -25.96 -0.24
C LYS A 315 16.18 -26.08 -1.71
N THR A 316 15.96 -24.96 -2.35
CA THR A 316 15.55 -24.87 -3.75
C THR A 316 16.74 -24.40 -4.60
N LYS A 317 17.02 -25.10 -5.71
CA LYS A 317 17.97 -24.57 -6.71
C LYS A 317 17.33 -23.42 -7.44
N ARG A 318 17.85 -22.22 -7.27
CA ARG A 318 17.34 -21.00 -7.90
C ARG A 318 18.37 -20.38 -8.82
N GLY A 319 17.87 -19.72 -9.89
CA GLY A 319 18.66 -18.83 -10.74
C GLY A 319 18.65 -17.41 -10.17
N SER A 320 19.51 -16.54 -10.74
CA SER A 320 19.71 -15.13 -10.33
C SER A 320 18.71 -14.14 -10.96
N GLU A 321 17.46 -14.51 -11.18
CA GLU A 321 16.69 -14.04 -12.33
C GLU A 321 15.76 -12.82 -12.16
N SER A 322 15.58 -12.21 -11.00
CA SER A 322 14.70 -11.02 -10.93
C SER A 322 15.52 -9.73 -10.88
N PRO A 323 15.38 -8.80 -11.86
CA PRO A 323 16.00 -7.50 -11.74
C PRO A 323 15.46 -6.76 -10.52
N ILE A 324 16.36 -6.20 -9.71
CA ILE A 324 16.03 -5.32 -8.61
C ILE A 324 16.64 -3.96 -8.90
N ARG A 325 15.90 -2.90 -8.66
CA ARG A 325 16.35 -1.52 -8.80
C ARG A 325 16.21 -0.80 -7.46
N VAL A 326 17.23 -0.05 -7.11
CA VAL A 326 17.17 0.95 -6.03
C VAL A 326 17.13 2.31 -6.69
N VAL A 327 16.07 3.05 -6.40
CA VAL A 327 15.83 4.35 -7.01
C VAL A 327 15.42 5.38 -5.95
N ASP A 328 15.63 6.65 -6.26
CA ASP A 328 15.04 7.74 -5.50
C ASP A 328 13.76 8.21 -6.19
N LEU A 329 12.70 8.31 -5.42
CA LEU A 329 11.39 8.78 -5.86
C LEU A 329 11.42 10.28 -6.08
N VAL A 330 10.99 10.73 -7.26
CA VAL A 330 10.91 12.14 -7.65
C VAL A 330 9.46 12.64 -7.65
N PHE A 331 8.51 11.75 -8.01
CA PHE A 331 7.10 12.09 -8.04
C PHE A 331 6.23 10.83 -8.07
N THR A 332 5.06 10.89 -7.45
CA THR A 332 4.00 9.88 -7.59
C THR A 332 2.69 10.51 -8.01
N ALA A 333 1.85 9.72 -8.69
CA ALA A 333 0.49 10.10 -9.05
C ALA A 333 -0.42 8.87 -9.15
N GLY A 334 -1.71 9.10 -9.19
CA GLY A 334 -2.70 8.03 -9.22
C GLY A 334 -2.67 7.19 -7.94
N ASP A 335 -2.85 5.89 -8.08
CA ASP A 335 -2.93 4.94 -6.97
C ASP A 335 -1.68 4.94 -6.09
N ALA A 336 -0.51 5.16 -6.66
CA ALA A 336 0.76 5.31 -5.95
C ALA A 336 0.79 6.44 -4.91
N ARG A 337 -0.18 7.37 -4.95
CA ARG A 337 -0.26 8.53 -4.05
C ARG A 337 -1.40 8.43 -3.02
N LYS A 338 -2.10 7.32 -2.99
CA LYS A 338 -3.28 7.09 -2.16
C LYS A 338 -2.88 6.62 -0.75
N SER A 339 -3.36 7.34 0.29
CA SER A 339 -3.22 6.91 1.69
C SER A 339 -1.78 6.51 2.07
N VAL A 340 -1.55 5.24 2.43
CA VAL A 340 -0.22 4.71 2.78
C VAL A 340 0.66 4.60 1.55
N GLN A 341 1.86 5.18 1.62
CA GLN A 341 2.80 5.19 0.50
C GLN A 341 3.56 3.86 0.41
N THR A 342 3.54 3.25 -0.77
CA THR A 342 4.35 2.06 -1.09
C THR A 342 5.85 2.37 -1.06
N ILE A 343 6.66 1.53 -0.42
CA ILE A 343 8.12 1.66 -0.33
C ILE A 343 8.88 0.80 -1.33
N ALA A 344 8.23 -0.23 -1.85
CA ALA A 344 8.75 -1.13 -2.87
C ALA A 344 7.58 -1.73 -3.65
N PHE A 345 7.82 -2.15 -4.89
CA PHE A 345 6.85 -2.85 -5.72
C PHE A 345 7.51 -3.87 -6.64
N ASN A 346 6.75 -4.87 -7.08
CA ASN A 346 7.20 -5.97 -7.91
C ASN A 346 6.26 -6.15 -9.11
N LEU A 347 6.67 -5.68 -10.27
CA LEU A 347 5.89 -5.66 -11.50
C LEU A 347 6.65 -6.33 -12.66
N PRO A 348 6.00 -6.64 -13.79
CA PRO A 348 4.57 -6.49 -14.08
C PRO A 348 3.73 -7.59 -13.43
N ASN A 349 2.40 -7.37 -13.39
CA ASN A 349 1.43 -8.38 -12.94
C ASN A 349 0.99 -9.32 -14.08
N ASP A 350 1.37 -9.04 -15.34
CA ASP A 350 1.06 -9.88 -16.50
C ASP A 350 1.85 -11.20 -16.48
N GLU A 351 1.15 -12.32 -16.34
CA GLU A 351 1.75 -13.66 -16.26
C GLU A 351 2.53 -14.08 -17.51
N LYS A 352 2.19 -13.55 -18.70
CA LYS A 352 2.94 -13.85 -19.93
C LYS A 352 4.29 -13.14 -19.92
N VAL A 353 4.31 -11.87 -19.48
CA VAL A 353 5.56 -11.12 -19.31
C VAL A 353 6.41 -11.76 -18.22
N ARG A 354 5.79 -12.14 -17.09
CA ARG A 354 6.50 -12.84 -15.99
C ARG A 354 7.11 -14.16 -16.42
N ALA A 355 6.42 -14.92 -17.26
CA ALA A 355 6.93 -16.18 -17.80
C ALA A 355 8.13 -15.98 -18.75
N GLU A 356 8.16 -14.88 -19.52
CA GLU A 356 9.22 -14.58 -20.48
C GLU A 356 10.41 -13.80 -19.90
N LYS A 357 10.15 -12.85 -19.01
CA LYS A 357 11.11 -11.85 -18.52
C LYS A 357 11.29 -11.86 -16.99
N GLY A 358 10.48 -12.62 -16.25
CA GLY A 358 10.41 -12.53 -14.79
C GLY A 358 9.67 -11.28 -14.34
N ALA A 359 9.99 -10.81 -13.13
CA ALA A 359 9.46 -9.59 -12.56
C ALA A 359 10.61 -8.69 -12.07
N LYS A 360 10.40 -7.37 -12.10
CA LYS A 360 11.36 -6.37 -11.61
C LYS A 360 10.87 -5.82 -10.27
N LYS A 361 11.73 -5.90 -9.26
CA LYS A 361 11.50 -5.26 -7.96
C LYS A 361 12.13 -3.87 -7.95
N VAL A 362 11.41 -2.90 -7.44
CA VAL A 362 11.86 -1.51 -7.32
C VAL A 362 11.73 -1.07 -5.87
N LEU A 363 12.83 -0.61 -5.27
CA LEU A 363 12.87 -0.08 -3.91
C LEU A 363 13.06 1.44 -3.95
N LEU A 364 12.20 2.16 -3.23
CA LEU A 364 12.17 3.63 -3.17
C LEU A 364 13.02 4.11 -1.98
N ARG A 365 14.34 4.26 -2.20
CA ARG A 365 15.35 4.46 -1.15
C ARG A 365 15.08 5.70 -0.29
N ASN A 366 14.86 6.86 -0.92
CA ASN A 366 14.62 8.10 -0.19
C ASN A 366 13.31 8.07 0.62
N LEU A 367 12.28 7.37 0.13
CA LEU A 367 11.05 7.18 0.87
C LEU A 367 11.23 6.23 2.06
N ILE A 368 11.99 5.13 1.89
CA ILE A 368 12.36 4.20 2.99
C ILE A 368 13.09 4.97 4.08
N ALA A 369 14.12 5.76 3.71
CA ALA A 369 14.90 6.56 4.66
C ALA A 369 14.02 7.61 5.37
N THR A 370 13.12 8.26 4.65
CA THR A 370 12.18 9.24 5.23
C THR A 370 11.22 8.57 6.22
N LYS A 371 10.62 7.43 5.86
CA LYS A 371 9.75 6.68 6.77
C LYS A 371 10.50 6.14 7.99
N PHE A 372 11.75 5.74 7.82
CA PHE A 372 12.58 5.37 8.96
C PHE A 372 12.70 6.53 9.96
N ASN A 373 13.09 7.71 9.50
CA ASN A 373 13.32 8.85 10.39
C ASN A 373 12.04 9.40 11.04
N VAL A 374 10.92 9.42 10.29
CA VAL A 374 9.67 10.05 10.75
C VAL A 374 8.78 9.08 11.54
N ILE A 375 8.88 7.77 11.28
CA ILE A 375 7.98 6.77 11.84
C ILE A 375 8.75 5.71 12.62
N MET A 376 9.69 5.01 11.97
CA MET A 376 10.34 3.84 12.54
C MET A 376 11.23 4.18 13.75
N ARG A 377 12.07 5.20 13.63
CA ARG A 377 12.92 5.67 14.74
C ARG A 377 12.07 6.11 15.94
N PRO A 378 11.04 6.98 15.80
CA PRO A 378 10.13 7.32 16.89
C PRO A 378 9.41 6.10 17.51
N ILE A 379 9.00 5.12 16.72
CA ILE A 379 8.43 3.86 17.25
C ILE A 379 9.50 3.16 18.10
N GLY A 380 10.71 2.95 17.56
CA GLY A 380 11.78 2.29 18.29
C GLY A 380 12.15 3.00 19.61
N GLU A 381 12.22 4.34 19.60
CA GLU A 381 12.46 5.14 20.81
C GLU A 381 11.32 5.01 21.84
N ARG A 382 10.10 4.77 21.37
CA ARG A 382 8.93 4.59 22.26
C ARG A 382 8.88 3.19 22.86
N VAL A 383 9.16 2.15 22.07
CA VAL A 383 8.96 0.75 22.47
C VAL A 383 10.20 0.09 23.08
N LEU A 384 11.41 0.55 22.73
CA LEU A 384 12.64 -0.08 23.18
C LEU A 384 13.19 0.51 24.49
N ASP A 385 13.96 -0.32 25.20
CA ASP A 385 14.81 0.11 26.31
C ASP A 385 15.75 1.26 25.85
N PRO A 386 15.85 2.36 26.62
CA PRO A 386 16.68 3.51 26.25
C PRO A 386 18.14 3.17 25.91
N SER A 387 18.72 2.13 26.53
CA SER A 387 20.09 1.71 26.26
C SER A 387 20.30 1.13 24.87
N GLN A 388 19.24 0.72 24.17
CA GLN A 388 19.31 0.12 22.83
C GLN A 388 18.91 1.07 21.70
N GLN A 389 18.33 2.22 22.02
CA GLN A 389 17.87 3.20 21.01
C GLN A 389 19.01 3.74 20.14
N VAL A 390 20.25 3.73 20.65
CA VAL A 390 21.47 4.09 19.90
C VAL A 390 21.73 3.17 18.70
N HIS A 391 21.14 1.99 18.67
CA HIS A 391 21.26 1.02 17.57
C HIS A 391 20.19 1.19 16.48
N LEU A 392 19.21 2.09 16.64
CA LEU A 392 18.26 2.40 15.58
C LEU A 392 18.98 3.09 14.41
N ASP A 393 18.99 2.42 13.25
CA ASP A 393 19.84 2.79 12.11
C ASP A 393 19.10 2.63 10.78
N ASP A 394 19.10 3.69 9.97
CA ASP A 394 18.38 3.74 8.69
C ASP A 394 19.00 2.82 7.63
N GLN A 395 20.32 2.65 7.64
CA GLN A 395 21.00 1.75 6.71
C GLN A 395 20.72 0.29 7.06
N ALA A 396 20.72 -0.06 8.34
CA ALA A 396 20.34 -1.40 8.79
C ALA A 396 18.89 -1.71 8.43
N PHE A 397 17.97 -0.76 8.61
CA PHE A 397 16.58 -0.91 8.21
C PHE A 397 16.42 -1.03 6.68
N PHE A 398 17.16 -0.22 5.90
CA PHE A 398 17.14 -0.35 4.44
C PHE A 398 17.60 -1.74 3.99
N GLN A 399 18.69 -2.27 4.59
CA GLN A 399 19.17 -3.61 4.26
C GLN A 399 18.16 -4.69 4.66
N GLU A 400 17.47 -4.52 5.77
CA GLU A 400 16.42 -5.44 6.19
C GLU A 400 15.29 -5.49 5.15
N VAL A 401 14.77 -4.35 4.71
CA VAL A 401 13.75 -4.28 3.65
C VAL A 401 14.25 -4.91 2.34
N LEU A 402 15.48 -4.62 1.94
CA LEU A 402 16.06 -5.20 0.74
C LEU A 402 16.16 -6.72 0.82
N PHE A 403 16.65 -7.24 1.94
CA PHE A 403 16.83 -8.68 2.12
C PHE A 403 15.50 -9.40 2.42
N HIS A 404 14.49 -8.71 2.94
CA HIS A 404 13.10 -9.18 2.94
C HIS A 404 12.64 -9.50 1.52
N GLU A 405 12.80 -8.53 0.59
CA GLU A 405 12.43 -8.71 -0.82
C GLU A 405 13.22 -9.84 -1.51
N LEU A 406 14.52 -9.97 -1.20
CA LEU A 406 15.33 -11.09 -1.71
C LEU A 406 14.85 -12.43 -1.14
N SER A 407 14.45 -12.45 0.12
CA SER A 407 14.05 -13.67 0.85
C SER A 407 12.72 -14.26 0.38
N HIS A 408 11.85 -13.47 -0.27
CA HIS A 408 10.72 -14.03 -1.02
C HIS A 408 11.13 -15.02 -2.12
N SER A 409 12.36 -14.88 -2.62
CA SER A 409 12.91 -15.78 -3.62
C SER A 409 13.60 -17.01 -3.02
N LEU A 410 13.69 -17.14 -1.69
CA LEU A 410 14.43 -18.19 -1.00
C LEU A 410 13.50 -19.14 -0.24
N GLY A 411 14.03 -20.32 0.09
CA GLY A 411 13.30 -21.37 0.79
C GLY A 411 12.30 -22.14 -0.08
N PRO A 412 11.43 -22.97 0.50
CA PRO A 412 10.50 -23.84 -0.21
C PRO A 412 9.45 -23.08 -1.02
N ALA A 413 9.40 -23.32 -2.34
CA ALA A 413 8.35 -22.78 -3.21
C ALA A 413 7.28 -23.82 -3.57
N PHE A 414 7.65 -25.08 -3.48
CA PHE A 414 6.78 -26.22 -3.81
C PHE A 414 6.81 -27.26 -2.70
N THR A 415 5.68 -27.94 -2.53
CA THR A 415 5.52 -29.08 -1.64
C THR A 415 4.94 -30.26 -2.40
N THR A 416 4.82 -31.41 -1.74
CA THR A 416 4.18 -32.62 -2.30
C THR A 416 2.90 -32.90 -1.54
N VAL A 417 1.74 -32.77 -2.21
CA VAL A 417 0.44 -33.12 -1.67
C VAL A 417 -0.13 -34.28 -2.46
N ALA A 418 -0.44 -35.39 -1.78
CA ALA A 418 -0.94 -36.64 -2.40
C ALA A 418 -0.07 -37.13 -3.57
N GLY A 419 1.26 -37.00 -3.45
CA GLY A 419 2.22 -37.43 -4.47
C GLY A 419 2.39 -36.47 -5.65
N GLN A 420 1.72 -35.35 -5.65
CA GLN A 420 1.83 -34.33 -6.70
C GLN A 420 2.58 -33.09 -6.18
N LYS A 421 3.44 -32.54 -7.04
CA LYS A 421 4.11 -31.25 -6.76
C LYS A 421 3.09 -30.12 -6.83
N VAL A 422 2.93 -29.39 -5.74
CA VAL A 422 1.98 -28.28 -5.58
C VAL A 422 2.73 -27.03 -5.10
N ASP A 423 2.33 -25.88 -5.57
CA ASP A 423 2.80 -24.59 -5.06
C ASP A 423 2.42 -24.44 -3.56
N VAL A 424 3.37 -24.01 -2.73
CA VAL A 424 3.17 -23.83 -1.28
C VAL A 424 2.00 -22.88 -1.00
N ARG A 425 1.82 -21.86 -1.82
CA ARG A 425 0.69 -20.91 -1.72
C ARG A 425 -0.66 -21.65 -1.82
N LEU A 426 -0.78 -22.58 -2.76
CA LEU A 426 -2.01 -23.38 -2.92
C LEU A 426 -2.20 -24.38 -1.77
N ALA A 427 -1.10 -24.98 -1.29
CA ALA A 427 -1.15 -25.95 -0.21
C ALA A 427 -1.58 -25.31 1.13
N LEU A 428 -1.05 -24.11 1.45
CA LEU A 428 -1.34 -23.41 2.71
C LEU A 428 -2.59 -22.51 2.62
N ALA A 429 -3.06 -22.20 1.39
CA ALA A 429 -4.27 -21.40 1.14
C ALA A 429 -4.27 -20.07 1.94
N GLY A 430 -5.34 -19.77 2.71
CA GLY A 430 -5.49 -18.54 3.46
C GLY A 430 -4.43 -18.25 4.53
N SER A 431 -3.61 -19.27 4.91
CA SER A 431 -2.52 -19.09 5.87
C SER A 431 -1.20 -18.65 5.20
N TYR A 432 -1.12 -18.75 3.86
CA TYR A 432 0.13 -18.53 3.13
C TYR A 432 0.68 -17.13 3.30
N SER A 433 -0.13 -16.10 3.04
CA SER A 433 0.37 -14.72 3.00
C SER A 433 1.03 -14.28 4.30
N ALA A 434 0.41 -14.50 5.44
CA ALA A 434 0.97 -14.13 6.74
C ALA A 434 2.25 -14.92 7.09
N LEU A 435 2.33 -16.20 6.70
CA LEU A 435 3.54 -16.99 6.89
C LEU A 435 4.67 -16.58 5.95
N GLU A 436 4.34 -16.23 4.70
CA GLU A 436 5.32 -15.80 3.71
C GLU A 436 5.94 -14.46 4.11
N GLU A 437 5.13 -13.50 4.58
CA GLU A 437 5.64 -12.23 5.08
C GLU A 437 6.51 -12.41 6.33
N ALA A 438 6.08 -13.24 7.29
CA ALA A 438 6.89 -13.58 8.45
C ALA A 438 8.21 -14.26 8.07
N LYS A 439 8.19 -15.15 7.05
CA LYS A 439 9.40 -15.81 6.52
C LYS A 439 10.33 -14.78 5.88
N ALA A 440 9.80 -13.89 5.05
CA ALA A 440 10.60 -12.89 4.35
C ALA A 440 11.29 -11.93 5.32
N ASP A 441 10.59 -11.45 6.34
CA ASP A 441 11.15 -10.60 7.40
C ASP A 441 12.29 -11.31 8.16
N VAL A 442 11.98 -12.45 8.78
CA VAL A 442 12.96 -13.14 9.65
C VAL A 442 14.13 -13.72 8.85
N MET A 443 13.89 -14.16 7.61
CA MET A 443 14.93 -14.66 6.71
C MET A 443 15.76 -13.50 6.15
N GLY A 444 15.17 -12.33 5.93
CA GLY A 444 15.86 -11.10 5.58
C GLY A 444 16.89 -10.73 6.63
N ALA A 445 16.49 -10.66 7.90
CA ALA A 445 17.39 -10.43 9.02
C ALA A 445 18.50 -11.49 9.10
N TYR A 446 18.15 -12.78 8.94
CA TYR A 446 19.12 -13.89 8.91
C TYR A 446 20.16 -13.74 7.79
N ASN A 447 19.74 -13.40 6.60
CA ASN A 447 20.60 -13.24 5.43
C ASN A 447 21.49 -12.01 5.54
N VAL A 448 21.05 -10.90 6.13
CA VAL A 448 21.93 -9.74 6.43
C VAL A 448 23.01 -10.13 7.42
N LEU A 449 22.70 -10.92 8.46
CA LEU A 449 23.72 -11.46 9.40
C LEU A 449 24.75 -12.31 8.65
N TYR A 450 24.31 -13.19 7.75
CA TYR A 450 25.21 -13.96 6.90
C TYR A 450 26.11 -13.07 6.02
N MET A 451 25.60 -11.99 5.46
CA MET A 451 26.41 -11.04 4.69
C MET A 451 27.43 -10.30 5.58
N ILE A 452 27.11 -10.05 6.85
CA ILE A 452 28.06 -9.51 7.83
C ILE A 452 29.19 -10.52 8.09
N GLU A 453 28.86 -11.78 8.29
CA GLU A 453 29.88 -12.87 8.47
C GLU A 453 30.80 -13.00 7.26
N ARG A 454 30.26 -12.83 6.06
CA ARG A 454 31.05 -12.83 4.82
C ARG A 454 31.89 -11.58 4.61
N GLY A 455 31.73 -10.54 5.44
CA GLY A 455 32.45 -9.27 5.32
C GLY A 455 31.89 -8.33 4.25
N GLU A 456 30.69 -8.60 3.72
CA GLU A 456 29.99 -7.73 2.77
C GLU A 456 29.42 -6.48 3.46
N PHE A 457 29.08 -6.61 4.74
CA PHE A 457 28.70 -5.51 5.62
C PHE A 457 29.65 -5.42 6.81
N PRO A 458 29.85 -4.22 7.38
CA PRO A 458 30.71 -4.06 8.54
C PRO A 458 30.12 -4.75 9.78
N ALA A 459 30.95 -5.35 10.62
CA ALA A 459 30.53 -6.01 11.86
C ALA A 459 29.70 -5.10 12.81
N THR A 460 29.94 -3.77 12.75
CA THR A 460 29.18 -2.78 13.51
C THR A 460 27.71 -2.67 13.11
N MET A 461 27.31 -3.24 11.97
CA MET A 461 25.90 -3.28 11.52
C MET A 461 25.08 -4.32 12.29
N ARG A 462 25.70 -5.34 12.89
CA ARG A 462 25.02 -6.46 13.54
C ARG A 462 23.99 -6.01 14.58
N ASP A 463 24.41 -5.27 15.59
CA ASP A 463 23.51 -4.84 16.67
C ASP A 463 22.47 -3.84 16.18
N LYS A 464 22.84 -2.99 15.22
CA LYS A 464 21.95 -2.05 14.55
C LYS A 464 20.84 -2.79 13.79
N LEU A 465 21.20 -3.84 13.03
CA LEU A 465 20.23 -4.69 12.33
C LEU A 465 19.26 -5.34 13.31
N LEU A 466 19.76 -6.03 14.32
CA LEU A 466 18.93 -6.81 15.24
C LEU A 466 17.93 -5.94 16.01
N VAL A 467 18.36 -4.75 16.42
CA VAL A 467 17.50 -3.80 17.15
C VAL A 467 16.52 -3.10 16.19
N SER A 468 16.96 -2.68 15.00
CA SER A 468 16.08 -2.04 14.01
C SER A 468 15.05 -3.02 13.45
N TYR A 469 15.43 -4.27 13.17
CA TYR A 469 14.53 -5.34 12.76
C TYR A 469 13.42 -5.54 13.80
N PHE A 470 13.80 -5.76 15.09
CA PHE A 470 12.81 -5.99 16.14
C PHE A 470 11.87 -4.80 16.33
N ALA A 471 12.40 -3.57 16.28
CA ALA A 471 11.58 -2.36 16.34
C ALA A 471 10.64 -2.23 15.14
N GLY A 472 11.07 -2.68 13.96
CA GLY A 472 10.29 -2.68 12.71
C GLY A 472 9.00 -3.48 12.79
N LEU A 473 9.00 -4.56 13.57
CA LEU A 473 7.83 -5.38 13.76
C LEU A 473 6.65 -4.60 14.39
N PHE A 474 6.93 -3.59 15.24
CA PHE A 474 5.89 -2.75 15.84
C PHE A 474 5.24 -1.80 14.84
N ARG A 475 5.96 -1.40 13.78
CA ARG A 475 5.34 -0.67 12.67
C ARG A 475 4.33 -1.54 11.92
N SER A 476 4.71 -2.77 11.61
CA SER A 476 3.86 -3.69 10.84
C SER A 476 2.62 -4.13 11.65
N VAL A 477 2.80 -4.52 12.91
CA VAL A 477 1.67 -4.95 13.76
C VAL A 477 0.68 -3.82 14.07
N ARG A 478 1.10 -2.55 13.95
CA ARG A 478 0.24 -1.37 14.12
C ARG A 478 -0.94 -1.31 13.13
N PHE A 479 -0.78 -1.93 11.94
CA PHE A 479 -1.84 -2.00 10.93
C PHE A 479 -2.89 -3.09 11.22
N GLY A 480 -2.70 -3.86 12.28
CA GLY A 480 -3.62 -4.90 12.70
C GLY A 480 -3.24 -6.30 12.21
N VAL A 481 -3.73 -7.32 12.92
CA VAL A 481 -3.44 -8.74 12.62
C VAL A 481 -4.39 -9.36 11.59
N GLU A 482 -5.34 -8.61 11.06
CA GLU A 482 -6.14 -9.05 9.90
C GLU A 482 -5.33 -8.91 8.61
N GLU A 483 -4.32 -8.06 8.62
CA GLU A 483 -3.39 -7.81 7.53
C GLU A 483 -2.18 -8.76 7.62
N ALA A 484 -1.66 -9.21 6.48
CA ALA A 484 -0.64 -10.27 6.41
C ALA A 484 0.66 -9.90 7.13
N HIS A 485 1.20 -8.70 6.88
CA HIS A 485 2.42 -8.22 7.55
C HIS A 485 2.19 -8.01 9.04
N GLY A 486 1.04 -7.47 9.45
CA GLY A 486 0.71 -7.28 10.87
C GLY A 486 0.61 -8.60 11.62
N LYS A 487 -0.02 -9.62 11.03
CA LYS A 487 -0.10 -10.98 11.58
C LYS A 487 1.27 -11.65 11.64
N GLY A 488 2.07 -11.51 10.59
CA GLY A 488 3.45 -12.01 10.53
C GLY A 488 4.35 -11.35 11.57
N ALA A 489 4.23 -10.03 11.79
CA ALA A 489 4.98 -9.31 12.80
C ALA A 489 4.58 -9.70 14.23
N ALA A 490 3.27 -9.86 14.51
CA ALA A 490 2.80 -10.36 15.80
C ALA A 490 3.36 -11.76 16.12
N LEU A 491 3.36 -12.66 15.13
CA LEU A 491 3.97 -13.98 15.25
C LEU A 491 5.45 -13.87 15.63
N GLN A 492 6.21 -13.04 14.94
CA GLN A 492 7.64 -12.85 15.19
C GLN A 492 7.90 -12.28 16.59
N ILE A 493 7.19 -11.22 17.01
CA ILE A 493 7.32 -10.63 18.36
C ILE A 493 7.08 -11.70 19.42
N ASN A 494 5.97 -12.44 19.33
CA ASN A 494 5.60 -13.43 20.32
C ASN A 494 6.60 -14.60 20.40
N ARG A 495 7.11 -15.06 19.24
CA ARG A 495 8.12 -16.12 19.17
C ARG A 495 9.47 -15.70 19.74
N LEU A 496 9.91 -14.46 19.45
CA LEU A 496 11.15 -13.91 19.98
C LEU A 496 11.07 -13.69 21.50
N VAL A 497 9.92 -13.26 22.01
CA VAL A 497 9.68 -13.14 23.46
C VAL A 497 9.64 -14.51 24.14
N GLU A 498 8.93 -15.51 23.58
CA GLU A 498 8.88 -16.87 24.14
C GLU A 498 10.29 -17.51 24.17
N ALA A 499 11.13 -17.25 23.15
CA ALA A 499 12.51 -17.72 23.11
C ALA A 499 13.45 -16.96 24.07
N GLY A 500 12.98 -15.94 24.77
CA GLY A 500 13.81 -15.06 25.61
C GLY A 500 14.81 -14.22 24.82
N ALA A 501 14.59 -14.08 23.50
CA ALA A 501 15.37 -13.22 22.61
C ALA A 501 14.98 -11.75 22.72
N ALA A 502 13.78 -11.49 23.25
CA ALA A 502 13.33 -10.18 23.70
C ALA A 502 12.62 -10.32 25.03
N THR A 503 12.72 -9.31 25.88
CA THR A 503 12.05 -9.27 27.18
C THR A 503 11.31 -7.95 27.34
N VAL A 504 10.25 -7.94 28.14
CA VAL A 504 9.49 -6.74 28.48
C VAL A 504 9.75 -6.36 29.92
N ASP A 505 10.12 -5.13 30.17
CA ASP A 505 10.18 -4.58 31.52
C ASP A 505 8.75 -4.33 32.01
N PRO A 506 8.29 -5.04 33.06
CA PRO A 506 6.92 -4.92 33.53
C PRO A 506 6.58 -3.55 34.09
N SER A 507 7.58 -2.76 34.51
CA SER A 507 7.38 -1.43 35.10
C SER A 507 7.21 -0.33 34.04
N THR A 508 7.92 -0.46 32.91
CA THR A 508 7.93 0.54 31.82
C THR A 508 7.18 0.10 30.57
N GLY A 509 6.94 -1.20 30.40
CA GLY A 509 6.38 -1.79 29.19
C GLY A 509 7.35 -1.79 28.00
N LYS A 510 8.63 -1.41 28.20
CA LYS A 510 9.62 -1.35 27.15
C LYS A 510 10.25 -2.70 26.88
N TYR A 511 10.54 -2.95 25.61
CA TYR A 511 11.20 -4.15 25.14
C TYR A 511 12.72 -4.00 25.17
N LYS A 512 13.40 -5.08 25.48
CA LYS A 512 14.84 -5.20 25.40
C LYS A 512 15.23 -6.45 24.62
N VAL A 513 15.98 -6.28 23.56
CA VAL A 513 16.51 -7.36 22.71
C VAL A 513 17.71 -7.98 23.41
N ASP A 514 17.74 -9.30 23.58
CA ASP A 514 18.92 -10.04 24.02
C ASP A 514 19.81 -10.34 22.82
N LEU A 515 20.83 -9.51 22.61
CA LEU A 515 21.76 -9.61 21.47
C LEU A 515 22.58 -10.92 21.46
N GLY A 516 22.59 -11.67 22.58
CA GLY A 516 23.24 -12.99 22.65
C GLY A 516 22.31 -14.15 22.25
N LYS A 517 20.98 -13.93 22.19
CA LYS A 517 20.01 -14.99 21.93
C LYS A 517 19.24 -14.79 20.63
N ILE A 518 19.08 -13.55 20.17
CA ILE A 518 18.15 -13.24 19.08
C ILE A 518 18.53 -13.92 17.76
N GLU A 519 19.81 -14.06 17.44
CA GLU A 519 20.24 -14.75 16.21
C GLU A 519 19.82 -16.22 16.19
N ALA A 520 19.98 -16.93 17.31
CA ALA A 520 19.54 -18.31 17.41
C ALA A 520 18.01 -18.43 17.30
N ALA A 521 17.27 -17.46 17.86
CA ALA A 521 15.82 -17.42 17.78
C ALA A 521 15.34 -17.11 16.34
N ILE A 522 16.01 -16.17 15.63
CA ILE A 522 15.80 -15.89 14.21
C ILE A 522 16.02 -17.17 13.39
N ALA A 523 17.15 -17.85 13.55
CA ALA A 523 17.46 -19.09 12.83
C ALA A 523 16.43 -20.21 13.10
N ALA A 524 15.96 -20.33 14.35
CA ALA A 524 14.92 -21.30 14.71
C ALA A 524 13.59 -20.98 14.02
N LEU A 525 13.20 -19.68 13.99
CA LEU A 525 11.95 -19.27 13.36
C LEU A 525 11.99 -19.45 11.83
N VAL A 526 13.12 -19.15 11.17
CA VAL A 526 13.32 -19.45 9.74
C VAL A 526 13.10 -20.94 9.48
N ARG A 527 13.68 -21.81 10.33
CA ARG A 527 13.53 -23.27 10.20
C ARG A 527 12.07 -23.71 10.36
N ASP A 528 11.37 -23.20 11.36
CA ASP A 528 9.97 -23.55 11.63
C ASP A 528 9.07 -23.20 10.45
N LEU A 529 9.18 -21.95 9.94
CA LEU A 529 8.39 -21.47 8.82
C LEU A 529 8.68 -22.22 7.52
N CYS A 530 9.95 -22.43 7.19
CA CYS A 530 10.35 -23.20 6.02
C CYS A 530 9.91 -24.67 6.11
N THR A 531 9.93 -25.28 7.30
CA THR A 531 9.45 -26.65 7.51
C THR A 531 7.96 -26.77 7.23
N ILE A 532 7.15 -25.82 7.72
CA ILE A 532 5.70 -25.77 7.43
C ILE A 532 5.45 -25.63 5.93
N GLN A 533 6.18 -24.73 5.26
CA GLN A 533 6.07 -24.54 3.81
C GLN A 533 6.49 -25.78 3.02
N HIS A 534 7.63 -26.38 3.36
CA HIS A 534 8.13 -27.59 2.70
C HIS A 534 7.14 -28.74 2.78
N ASN A 535 6.53 -28.94 3.96
CA ASN A 535 5.57 -30.01 4.19
C ASN A 535 4.18 -29.69 3.63
N GLY A 536 3.90 -28.44 3.25
CA GLY A 536 2.56 -27.98 2.88
C GLY A 536 1.55 -28.17 4.02
N ASP A 537 2.01 -28.09 5.27
CA ASP A 537 1.22 -28.41 6.46
C ASP A 537 0.33 -27.22 6.86
N LYS A 538 -0.83 -27.17 6.23
CA LYS A 538 -1.84 -26.13 6.50
C LYS A 538 -2.29 -26.14 7.97
N THR A 539 -2.41 -27.32 8.59
CA THR A 539 -2.85 -27.43 9.99
C THR A 539 -1.81 -26.84 10.94
N ALA A 540 -0.52 -27.14 10.72
CA ALA A 540 0.56 -26.52 11.50
C ALA A 540 0.63 -25.00 11.26
N ALA A 541 0.40 -24.53 10.02
CA ALA A 541 0.33 -23.12 9.68
C ALA A 541 -0.78 -22.40 10.46
N GLU A 542 -2.00 -22.95 10.43
CA GLU A 542 -3.16 -22.42 11.16
C GLU A 542 -2.92 -22.42 12.68
N ALA A 543 -2.35 -23.48 13.22
CA ALA A 543 -2.01 -23.58 14.64
C ALA A 543 -0.95 -22.54 15.06
N LEU A 544 0.09 -22.34 14.25
CA LEU A 544 1.14 -21.35 14.51
C LEU A 544 0.57 -19.93 14.50
N LEU A 545 -0.20 -19.58 13.47
CA LEU A 545 -0.84 -18.26 13.35
C LEU A 545 -1.89 -18.03 14.44
N SER A 546 -2.67 -19.05 14.80
CA SER A 546 -3.65 -18.93 15.90
C SER A 546 -2.97 -18.66 17.24
N LYS A 547 -1.84 -19.32 17.51
CA LYS A 547 -1.11 -19.16 18.78
C LYS A 547 -0.33 -17.85 18.87
N TYR A 548 0.37 -17.48 17.81
CA TYR A 548 1.35 -16.39 17.83
C TYR A 548 0.97 -15.17 16.98
N GLY A 549 0.10 -15.32 16.00
CA GLY A 549 -0.34 -14.21 15.14
C GLY A 549 -1.38 -13.29 15.77
N GLN A 550 -1.34 -13.12 17.10
CA GLN A 550 -2.26 -12.29 17.89
C GLN A 550 -1.47 -11.21 18.62
N VAL A 551 -2.09 -10.05 18.84
CA VAL A 551 -1.51 -8.97 19.65
C VAL A 551 -1.52 -9.39 21.12
N SER A 552 -0.34 -9.55 21.72
CA SER A 552 -0.24 -9.83 23.16
C SER A 552 -0.58 -8.59 24.00
N PRO A 553 -0.93 -8.74 25.29
CA PRO A 553 -1.18 -7.58 26.17
C PRO A 553 0.01 -6.62 26.26
N ASP A 554 1.24 -7.13 26.21
CA ASP A 554 2.45 -6.30 26.22
C ASP A 554 2.63 -5.56 24.89
N THR A 555 2.38 -6.22 23.77
CA THR A 555 2.39 -5.60 22.45
C THR A 555 1.29 -4.53 22.33
N GLN A 556 0.09 -4.79 22.88
CA GLN A 556 -0.98 -3.80 22.90
C GLN A 556 -0.59 -2.54 23.69
N ARG A 557 0.03 -2.70 24.85
CA ARG A 557 0.54 -1.54 25.63
C ARG A 557 1.59 -0.75 24.84
N ALA A 558 2.47 -1.43 24.12
CA ALA A 558 3.44 -0.77 23.24
C ALA A 558 2.73 0.01 22.14
N LEU A 559 1.72 -0.58 21.47
CA LEU A 559 0.93 0.08 20.43
C LEU A 559 0.17 1.29 20.98
N ASP A 560 -0.44 1.18 22.15
CA ASP A 560 -1.17 2.29 22.82
C ASP A 560 -0.21 3.47 23.11
N SER A 561 1.07 3.18 23.35
CA SER A 561 2.09 4.20 23.57
C SER A 561 2.48 4.98 22.32
N LEU A 562 2.14 4.52 21.12
CA LEU A 562 2.53 5.13 19.83
C LEU A 562 1.70 6.37 19.45
N THR A 563 0.82 6.82 20.34
CA THR A 563 0.02 8.04 20.13
C THR A 563 0.93 9.22 19.76
N GLY A 564 0.55 9.95 18.70
CA GLY A 564 1.31 11.10 18.17
C GLY A 564 2.43 10.74 17.21
N ILE A 565 2.75 9.45 17.01
CA ILE A 565 3.65 9.02 15.94
C ILE A 565 2.81 8.82 14.67
N PRO A 566 3.21 9.41 13.53
CA PRO A 566 2.47 9.27 12.28
C PRO A 566 2.27 7.80 11.87
N VAL A 567 1.15 7.53 11.20
CA VAL A 567 0.90 6.21 10.58
C VAL A 567 1.71 6.11 9.29
N ASP A 568 1.70 7.20 8.49
CA ASP A 568 2.52 7.29 7.28
C ASP A 568 2.95 8.73 6.99
N VAL A 569 3.64 8.92 5.87
CA VAL A 569 4.08 10.22 5.37
C VAL A 569 3.16 10.70 4.24
N ARG A 570 3.05 12.03 4.12
CA ARG A 570 2.44 12.73 2.98
C ARG A 570 3.55 13.47 2.22
N PRO A 571 4.05 12.89 1.12
CA PRO A 571 5.16 13.48 0.39
C PRO A 571 4.75 14.75 -0.37
N TYR A 572 5.64 15.73 -0.39
CA TYR A 572 5.66 16.90 -1.26
C TYR A 572 6.94 16.86 -2.08
N TYR A 573 6.83 17.06 -3.37
CA TYR A 573 7.91 16.88 -4.34
C TYR A 573 8.39 18.22 -4.90
N PRO A 574 9.49 18.82 -4.39
CA PRO A 574 10.00 20.12 -4.86
C PRO A 574 10.33 20.13 -6.36
N VAL A 575 10.86 19.01 -6.88
CA VAL A 575 11.17 18.85 -8.32
C VAL A 575 9.92 18.99 -9.18
N ALA A 576 8.78 18.57 -8.67
CA ALA A 576 7.49 18.74 -9.33
C ALA A 576 6.80 20.08 -9.01
N GLY A 577 7.48 21.01 -8.32
CA GLY A 577 6.94 22.32 -7.94
C GLY A 577 5.96 22.27 -6.76
N GLU A 578 5.95 21.19 -5.99
CA GLU A 578 5.14 21.10 -4.77
C GLU A 578 5.87 21.72 -3.59
N ILE A 579 5.13 22.45 -2.76
CA ILE A 579 5.68 23.16 -1.60
C ILE A 579 5.09 22.56 -0.34
N LEU A 580 5.97 22.19 0.60
CA LEU A 580 5.56 21.74 1.92
C LEU A 580 4.76 22.85 2.63
N PRO A 581 3.56 22.57 3.16
CA PRO A 581 2.81 23.53 3.97
C PRO A 581 3.62 24.00 5.18
N LYS A 582 3.57 25.30 5.46
CA LYS A 582 4.26 25.91 6.61
C LYS A 582 3.49 25.68 7.91
#